data_6946f124865b0398936cb117e3b2226b
#
_entry.id   6946f124865b0398936cb117e3b2226b
#
_cell.length_a   1.000
_cell.length_b   1.000
_cell.length_c   1.000
_cell.angle_alpha   90.00
_cell.angle_beta   90.00
_cell.angle_gamma   90.00
#
_symmetry.space_group_name_H-M   'P 1'
#
loop_
_entity.id
_entity.type
_entity.pdbx_description
1 polymer ?
#
loop_
_entity_poly.entity_id
_entity_poly.type
_entity_poly.pdbx_seq_one_letter_code
_entity_poly.pdbx_strand_id
1 'polypeptide(L)'
;MARTLNTLAGLSTALVVLAGCSFDSGSPDPTASGSSKLVIADLWAPDSGYALETDDAFTLTRAGCLETLVAVDKDNQAQPALATEWKQTAPKSWTFTIRETKFQNGTALTAKVVADDLNRLLKATAPPRSFAPSVISSVTAVDDRTVRIDTPEEDLFLPLRVSVPNTGILAPEAFSGTTTNPVGTCTGPFKIASIGTGQSLSLTANADYWGGEVALGSAEIRYAESGATRATQLRAGEVSVAANLPVTTLTTLKGDNNITLQQTPLPRTTGLYLNTRKAPFDKVEARRAIQKALGLDAIVKAVYEGTATAAAGPFTPDEPWTPADLKPVQGSAADAKAAMTAAGIDPGSLDFELIAYSDRPEFADLAQVIQAQLAEAGITVKIRTGEYASVEDDLMSGNFQATLLSRNHLIDLPEPISVLRSDETCKGSFNLAGYCNEKVDTLVKEAGSTADPAKRHALYGQIANQLATDVAFVPLVHESLTMGVADSVQNLPTDPLERTLLTKDTKLS
;
A
#
# COMPACT_ATOMS: atom_id res chain seq x y z
N MET A 1 -22.98 63.92 -19.41
CA MET A 1 -22.79 65.23 -18.78
C MET A 1 -21.41 65.25 -18.17
N ALA A 2 -20.58 66.11 -18.73
CA ALA A 2 -19.19 66.34 -18.39
C ALA A 2 -19.01 67.25 -17.20
N ARG A 3 -17.89 67.14 -16.48
CA ARG A 3 -17.08 68.21 -15.86
C ARG A 3 -15.94 67.55 -15.13
N THR A 4 -14.76 67.52 -15.59
CA THR A 4 -13.59 68.41 -15.79
C THR A 4 -13.04 69.08 -14.51
N LEU A 5 -11.71 68.83 -14.32
CA LEU A 5 -10.61 69.69 -13.78
C LEU A 5 -10.63 70.01 -12.28
N ASN A 6 -9.50 69.97 -11.56
CA ASN A 6 -8.21 70.61 -11.78
C ASN A 6 -7.10 70.08 -10.83
N THR A 7 -5.92 70.03 -11.35
CA THR A 7 -4.57 70.09 -10.84
C THR A 7 -4.31 70.98 -9.64
N LEU A 8 -3.39 70.57 -8.72
CA LEU A 8 -2.36 71.43 -8.14
C LEU A 8 -1.15 70.65 -7.68
N ALA A 9 0.00 71.01 -8.20
CA ALA A 9 1.32 70.51 -7.86
C ALA A 9 1.83 71.11 -6.55
N GLY A 10 2.44 70.35 -5.70
CA GLY A 10 3.17 70.79 -4.50
C GLY A 10 4.47 70.01 -4.36
N LEU A 11 5.61 70.61 -4.78
CA LEU A 11 6.95 70.15 -4.48
C LEU A 11 7.19 70.34 -2.99
N SER A 12 7.55 69.27 -2.28
CA SER A 12 8.15 69.39 -0.96
C SER A 12 9.41 68.52 -0.94
N THR A 13 10.51 69.17 -0.91
CA THR A 13 11.89 68.65 -0.73
C THR A 13 12.04 68.09 0.69
N ALA A 14 12.21 66.81 0.84
CA ALA A 14 12.56 66.18 2.12
C ALA A 14 14.02 65.73 2.09
N LEU A 15 14.81 66.31 2.99
CA LEU A 15 16.18 65.94 3.30
C LEU A 15 16.21 64.46 3.77
N VAL A 16 17.03 63.64 3.13
CA VAL A 16 17.36 62.31 3.59
C VAL A 16 18.57 62.43 4.49
N VAL A 17 18.36 62.22 5.79
CA VAL A 17 19.45 61.99 6.77
C VAL A 17 19.86 60.52 6.66
N LEU A 18 21.05 60.27 6.14
CA LEU A 18 21.71 58.96 6.17
C LEU A 18 22.22 58.70 7.61
N ALA A 19 21.49 57.90 8.36
CA ALA A 19 21.97 57.23 9.53
C ALA A 19 22.69 55.95 9.09
N GLY A 20 24.01 55.94 9.20
CA GLY A 20 24.84 54.75 8.96
C GLY A 20 24.61 53.72 10.06
N CYS A 21 24.00 52.60 9.70
CA CYS A 21 24.07 51.37 10.49
C CYS A 21 25.37 50.65 10.11
N SER A 22 26.34 50.65 11.06
CA SER A 22 27.49 49.76 11.00
C SER A 22 26.99 48.32 11.04
N PHE A 23 27.18 47.60 9.95
CA PHE A 23 27.08 46.13 9.96
C PHE A 23 28.30 45.61 10.73
N ASP A 24 28.05 45.13 11.93
CA ASP A 24 29.00 44.28 12.64
C ASP A 24 29.10 42.94 11.87
N SER A 25 30.25 42.74 11.23
CA SER A 25 30.60 41.49 10.58
C SER A 25 30.99 40.47 11.63
N GLY A 26 30.02 39.96 12.37
CA GLY A 26 30.16 38.76 13.15
C GLY A 26 30.36 37.60 12.16
N SER A 27 31.59 37.05 12.15
CA SER A 27 31.90 35.79 11.48
C SER A 27 30.90 34.73 11.98
N PRO A 28 30.30 33.94 11.10
CA PRO A 28 29.49 32.83 11.56
C PRO A 28 30.39 31.83 12.29
N ASP A 29 30.04 31.56 13.53
CA ASP A 29 30.65 30.53 14.36
C ASP A 29 30.47 29.16 13.68
N PRO A 30 31.56 28.42 13.32
CA PRO A 30 31.44 27.18 12.56
C PRO A 30 31.04 25.96 13.42
N THR A 31 30.42 26.17 14.58
CA THR A 31 30.03 25.09 15.51
C THR A 31 28.54 24.91 15.74
N ALA A 32 27.67 25.42 14.85
CA ALA A 32 26.34 24.87 14.77
C ALA A 32 26.39 23.70 13.77
N SER A 33 26.71 22.50 14.24
CA SER A 33 26.33 21.28 13.53
C SER A 33 24.81 21.24 13.54
N GLY A 34 24.19 21.92 12.56
CA GLY A 34 22.79 21.79 12.30
C GLY A 34 22.54 20.33 11.95
N SER A 35 21.91 19.58 12.85
CA SER A 35 21.46 18.23 12.51
C SER A 35 20.59 18.35 11.28
N SER A 36 21.10 17.89 10.13
CA SER A 36 20.39 17.94 8.88
C SER A 36 19.10 17.14 9.05
N LYS A 37 17.96 17.81 8.87
CA LYS A 37 16.63 17.25 9.02
C LYS A 37 16.29 16.48 7.77
N LEU A 38 15.84 15.23 7.90
CA LEU A 38 15.29 14.46 6.78
C LEU A 38 13.88 14.97 6.43
N VAL A 39 13.65 15.36 5.18
CA VAL A 39 12.33 15.77 4.71
C VAL A 39 11.82 14.80 3.66
N ILE A 40 10.63 14.25 3.89
CA ILE A 40 9.96 13.28 3.00
C ILE A 40 8.70 13.92 2.44
N ALA A 41 8.52 13.90 1.13
CA ALA A 41 7.25 14.18 0.48
C ALA A 41 6.51 12.87 0.23
N ASP A 42 5.33 12.69 0.82
CA ASP A 42 4.49 11.49 0.69
C ASP A 42 3.15 11.80 0.03
N LEU A 43 2.49 10.76 -0.49
CA LEU A 43 1.18 10.85 -1.15
C LEU A 43 0.05 10.89 -0.13
N TRP A 44 0.10 10.01 0.87
CA TRP A 44 -1.05 9.68 1.72
C TRP A 44 -1.11 10.55 2.97
N ALA A 45 -1.81 11.69 2.84
CA ALA A 45 -2.15 12.51 3.99
C ALA A 45 -3.22 11.80 4.84
N PRO A 46 -3.16 11.92 6.18
CA PRO A 46 -4.25 11.46 7.03
C PRO A 46 -5.49 12.31 6.77
N ASP A 47 -6.65 11.70 6.66
CA ASP A 47 -7.94 12.34 6.35
C ASP A 47 -9.04 12.02 7.39
N SER A 48 -8.79 11.05 8.25
CA SER A 48 -9.76 10.52 9.23
C SER A 48 -9.39 10.83 10.69
N GLY A 49 -8.59 11.87 10.92
CA GLY A 49 -8.20 12.32 12.26
C GLY A 49 -7.36 11.32 13.03
N TYR A 50 -6.51 10.58 12.33
CA TYR A 50 -5.63 9.52 12.85
C TYR A 50 -6.36 8.34 13.47
N ALA A 51 -7.60 8.08 13.07
CA ALA A 51 -8.39 6.96 13.55
C ALA A 51 -7.75 5.62 13.12
N LEU A 52 -7.48 4.74 14.09
CA LEU A 52 -6.76 3.47 13.82
C LEU A 52 -7.60 2.48 13.00
N GLU A 53 -8.92 2.61 12.97
CA GLU A 53 -9.81 1.79 12.13
C GLU A 53 -9.74 2.13 10.65
N THR A 54 -9.06 3.22 10.28
CA THR A 54 -8.92 3.72 8.90
C THR A 54 -7.48 3.57 8.39
N ASP A 55 -7.23 4.01 7.16
CA ASP A 55 -5.89 4.01 6.57
C ASP A 55 -4.92 4.98 7.23
N ASP A 56 -5.41 5.89 8.08
CA ASP A 56 -4.56 6.79 8.88
C ASP A 56 -3.59 6.04 9.81
N ALA A 57 -3.92 4.79 10.19
CA ALA A 57 -3.00 3.93 10.94
C ALA A 57 -1.69 3.67 10.18
N PHE A 58 -1.75 3.53 8.85
CA PHE A 58 -0.56 3.38 8.01
C PHE A 58 0.31 4.63 8.02
N THR A 59 -0.29 5.82 8.05
CA THR A 59 0.44 7.08 8.17
C THR A 59 1.30 7.12 9.44
N LEU A 60 0.77 6.63 10.55
CA LEU A 60 1.47 6.60 11.82
C LEU A 60 2.59 5.54 11.87
N THR A 61 2.41 4.36 11.28
CA THR A 61 3.48 3.36 11.18
C THR A 61 4.56 3.82 10.22
N ARG A 62 4.20 4.43 9.08
CA ARG A 62 5.14 5.03 8.11
C ARG A 62 6.02 6.09 8.74
N ALA A 63 5.46 6.89 9.64
CA ALA A 63 6.21 7.89 10.42
C ALA A 63 7.14 7.28 11.48
N GLY A 64 7.14 5.96 11.69
CA GLY A 64 7.90 5.30 12.74
C GLY A 64 7.41 5.66 14.16
N CYS A 65 6.13 6.06 14.29
CA CYS A 65 5.51 6.40 15.57
C CYS A 65 4.74 5.22 16.16
N LEU A 66 3.79 4.68 15.40
CA LEU A 66 2.89 3.60 15.82
C LEU A 66 3.57 2.23 15.69
N GLU A 67 3.43 1.41 16.72
CA GLU A 67 3.86 0.00 16.68
C GLU A 67 2.71 -0.94 17.03
N THR A 68 2.82 -2.18 16.56
CA THR A 68 1.86 -3.27 16.73
C THR A 68 2.39 -4.32 17.71
N LEU A 69 1.57 -5.28 18.13
CA LEU A 69 2.03 -6.38 18.99
C LEU A 69 3.10 -7.24 18.32
N VAL A 70 2.93 -7.51 17.04
CA VAL A 70 3.80 -8.33 16.21
C VAL A 70 4.25 -7.51 15.02
N ALA A 71 5.52 -7.53 14.66
CA ALA A 71 6.04 -7.04 13.40
C ALA A 71 6.10 -8.17 12.38
N VAL A 72 6.41 -7.84 11.12
CA VAL A 72 6.73 -8.84 10.10
C VAL A 72 8.08 -8.53 9.48
N ASP A 73 8.83 -9.57 9.12
CA ASP A 73 10.08 -9.42 8.38
C ASP A 73 9.87 -9.36 6.86
N LYS A 74 10.97 -9.27 6.12
CA LYS A 74 10.96 -9.23 4.64
C LYS A 74 10.32 -10.45 3.97
N ASP A 75 10.22 -11.57 4.68
CA ASP A 75 9.61 -12.82 4.22
C ASP A 75 8.17 -12.99 4.76
N ASN A 76 7.59 -11.91 5.27
CA ASN A 76 6.25 -11.84 5.87
C ASN A 76 6.07 -12.76 7.10
N GLN A 77 7.17 -13.14 7.77
CA GLN A 77 7.11 -13.94 8.98
C GLN A 77 6.92 -13.05 10.22
N ALA A 78 6.08 -13.52 11.15
CA ALA A 78 5.80 -12.83 12.39
C ALA A 78 7.05 -12.70 13.27
N GLN A 79 7.35 -11.48 13.73
CA GLN A 79 8.49 -11.12 14.55
C GLN A 79 8.04 -10.42 15.84
N PRO A 80 8.76 -10.59 16.96
CA PRO A 80 8.48 -9.86 18.19
C PRO A 80 8.58 -8.34 18.01
N ALA A 81 7.54 -7.63 18.51
CA ALA A 81 7.51 -6.16 18.62
C ALA A 81 7.04 -5.76 20.03
N LEU A 82 5.85 -5.19 20.21
CA LEU A 82 5.31 -4.90 21.55
C LEU A 82 4.93 -6.18 22.32
N ALA A 83 4.69 -7.29 21.64
CA ALA A 83 4.69 -8.62 22.24
C ALA A 83 6.07 -9.28 22.05
N THR A 84 6.62 -9.88 23.11
CA THR A 84 7.91 -10.57 23.08
C THR A 84 7.76 -12.04 22.66
N GLU A 85 6.60 -12.62 22.91
CA GLU A 85 6.24 -13.99 22.54
C GLU A 85 4.72 -14.16 22.48
N TRP A 86 4.26 -15.19 21.78
CA TRP A 86 2.86 -15.57 21.69
C TRP A 86 2.71 -17.08 21.52
N LYS A 87 1.55 -17.60 21.91
CA LYS A 87 1.22 -19.01 21.74
C LYS A 87 -0.29 -19.22 21.61
N GLN A 88 -0.68 -20.19 20.82
CA GLN A 88 -2.03 -20.70 20.79
C GLN A 88 -2.24 -21.57 22.05
N THR A 89 -3.13 -21.15 22.94
CA THR A 89 -3.43 -21.84 24.20
C THR A 89 -4.63 -22.78 24.10
N ALA A 90 -5.48 -22.52 23.10
CA ALA A 90 -6.59 -23.37 22.68
C ALA A 90 -6.90 -23.12 21.20
N PRO A 91 -7.66 -23.95 20.48
CA PRO A 91 -7.96 -23.74 19.05
C PRO A 91 -8.47 -22.33 18.71
N LYS A 92 -9.22 -21.71 19.61
CA LYS A 92 -9.80 -20.37 19.42
C LYS A 92 -9.21 -19.32 20.35
N SER A 93 -8.02 -19.54 20.90
CA SER A 93 -7.45 -18.69 21.94
C SER A 93 -5.94 -18.59 21.83
N TRP A 94 -5.45 -17.36 21.79
CA TRP A 94 -4.03 -17.03 21.79
C TRP A 94 -3.67 -16.15 22.97
N THR A 95 -2.46 -16.29 23.49
CA THR A 95 -1.88 -15.37 24.48
C THR A 95 -0.65 -14.71 23.94
N PHE A 96 -0.48 -13.42 24.28
CA PHE A 96 0.65 -12.56 23.93
C PHE A 96 1.27 -12.01 25.22
N THR A 97 2.58 -12.16 25.37
CA THR A 97 3.34 -11.57 26.49
C THR A 97 3.83 -10.19 26.07
N ILE A 98 3.36 -9.15 26.78
CA ILE A 98 3.63 -7.75 26.45
C ILE A 98 5.02 -7.33 26.97
N ARG A 99 5.76 -6.60 26.14
CA ARG A 99 7.06 -6.01 26.48
C ARG A 99 6.93 -5.01 27.62
N GLU A 100 7.91 -5.00 28.51
CA GLU A 100 8.06 -3.94 29.51
C GLU A 100 8.67 -2.70 28.84
N THR A 101 7.83 -1.71 28.58
CA THR A 101 8.22 -0.44 27.97
C THR A 101 7.20 0.65 28.32
N LYS A 102 7.43 1.87 27.83
CA LYS A 102 6.54 3.02 28.03
C LYS A 102 6.20 3.67 26.71
N PHE A 103 5.05 4.28 26.65
CA PHE A 103 4.72 5.24 25.62
C PHE A 103 5.59 6.49 25.74
N GLN A 104 5.66 7.26 24.67
CA GLN A 104 6.49 8.48 24.59
C GLN A 104 6.11 9.57 25.60
N ASN A 105 4.87 9.53 26.15
CA ASN A 105 4.41 10.40 27.23
C ASN A 105 4.76 9.88 28.63
N GLY A 106 5.44 8.72 28.73
CA GLY A 106 5.84 8.11 30.01
C GLY A 106 4.82 7.12 30.60
N THR A 107 3.62 7.01 30.05
CA THR A 107 2.61 6.01 30.44
C THR A 107 3.15 4.59 30.20
N ALA A 108 2.98 3.67 31.16
CA ALA A 108 3.46 2.30 31.01
C ALA A 108 2.61 1.52 30.00
N LEU A 109 3.24 0.75 29.13
CA LEU A 109 2.56 -0.23 28.30
C LEU A 109 2.19 -1.44 29.18
N THR A 110 0.90 -1.74 29.30
CA THR A 110 0.38 -2.87 30.06
C THR A 110 -0.59 -3.69 29.23
N ALA A 111 -0.82 -4.95 29.61
CA ALA A 111 -1.81 -5.78 28.95
C ALA A 111 -3.23 -5.16 29.00
N LYS A 112 -3.54 -4.40 30.04
CA LYS A 112 -4.82 -3.68 30.13
C LYS A 112 -4.93 -2.59 29.05
N VAL A 113 -3.91 -1.78 28.85
CA VAL A 113 -3.90 -0.75 27.80
C VAL A 113 -4.09 -1.39 26.43
N VAL A 114 -3.34 -2.46 26.12
CA VAL A 114 -3.47 -3.20 24.88
C VAL A 114 -4.89 -3.75 24.69
N ALA A 115 -5.45 -4.37 25.73
CA ALA A 115 -6.81 -4.93 25.66
C ALA A 115 -7.87 -3.84 25.47
N ASP A 116 -7.74 -2.71 26.13
CA ASP A 116 -8.67 -1.58 25.98
C ASP A 116 -8.63 -1.01 24.57
N ASP A 117 -7.43 -0.83 24.01
CA ASP A 117 -7.21 -0.27 22.67
C ASP A 117 -7.76 -1.19 21.58
N LEU A 118 -7.43 -2.47 21.63
CA LEU A 118 -7.95 -3.46 20.66
C LEU A 118 -9.46 -3.67 20.80
N ASN A 119 -10.03 -3.63 22.01
CA ASN A 119 -11.49 -3.68 22.22
C ASN A 119 -12.19 -2.40 21.71
N ARG A 120 -11.53 -1.24 21.75
CA ARG A 120 -12.03 -0.01 21.13
C ARG A 120 -12.11 -0.20 19.61
N LEU A 121 -11.08 -0.76 19.00
CA LEU A 121 -11.06 -1.05 17.56
C LEU A 121 -12.19 -2.01 17.15
N LEU A 122 -12.47 -3.07 17.95
CA LEU A 122 -13.59 -4.00 17.71
C LEU A 122 -14.97 -3.32 17.78
N LYS A 123 -15.07 -2.20 18.49
CA LYS A 123 -16.32 -1.43 18.67
C LYS A 123 -16.45 -0.26 17.72
N ALA A 124 -15.47 -0.04 16.85
CA ALA A 124 -15.54 1.01 15.83
C ALA A 124 -16.76 0.81 14.92
N THR A 125 -17.27 1.89 14.35
CA THR A 125 -18.41 1.83 13.42
C THR A 125 -18.11 0.98 12.19
N ALA A 126 -16.87 1.02 11.71
CA ALA A 126 -16.38 0.21 10.61
C ALA A 126 -15.02 -0.39 11.02
N PRO A 127 -15.00 -1.50 11.77
CA PRO A 127 -13.75 -2.12 12.17
C PRO A 127 -13.01 -2.71 10.96
N PRO A 128 -11.67 -2.69 10.95
CA PRO A 128 -10.89 -3.23 9.84
C PRO A 128 -11.16 -4.73 9.68
N ARG A 129 -11.26 -5.20 8.43
CA ARG A 129 -11.59 -6.62 8.14
C ARG A 129 -10.64 -7.61 8.79
N SER A 130 -9.37 -7.24 8.93
CA SER A 130 -8.35 -8.05 9.60
C SER A 130 -8.60 -8.24 11.10
N PHE A 131 -9.35 -7.31 11.74
CA PHE A 131 -9.60 -7.27 13.19
C PHE A 131 -11.05 -6.88 13.51
N ALA A 132 -12.02 -7.48 12.82
CA ALA A 132 -13.45 -7.26 13.00
C ALA A 132 -14.09 -8.32 13.93
N PRO A 133 -15.29 -8.06 14.48
CA PRO A 133 -16.02 -9.05 15.29
C PRO A 133 -16.30 -10.39 14.62
N SER A 134 -16.25 -10.45 13.28
CA SER A 134 -16.36 -11.69 12.51
C SER A 134 -15.12 -12.60 12.63
N VAL A 135 -13.96 -12.06 13.03
CA VAL A 135 -12.69 -12.79 13.16
C VAL A 135 -12.09 -12.73 14.57
N ILE A 136 -12.50 -11.78 15.41
CA ILE A 136 -12.07 -11.64 16.82
C ILE A 136 -13.31 -11.57 17.71
N SER A 137 -13.36 -12.46 18.71
CA SER A 137 -14.48 -12.50 19.68
C SER A 137 -14.26 -11.58 20.87
N SER A 138 -13.05 -11.56 21.41
CA SER A 138 -12.73 -10.75 22.58
C SER A 138 -11.21 -10.57 22.78
N VAL A 139 -10.84 -9.49 23.46
CA VAL A 139 -9.48 -9.22 23.94
C VAL A 139 -9.53 -9.00 25.45
N THR A 140 -8.71 -9.73 26.21
CA THR A 140 -8.72 -9.70 27.67
C THR A 140 -7.31 -9.59 28.22
N ALA A 141 -7.07 -8.67 29.15
CA ALA A 141 -5.88 -8.69 29.99
C ALA A 141 -6.01 -9.78 31.04
N VAL A 142 -5.14 -10.79 30.98
CA VAL A 142 -5.13 -11.92 31.95
C VAL A 142 -4.39 -11.52 33.23
N ASP A 143 -3.31 -10.78 33.05
CA ASP A 143 -2.49 -10.16 34.10
C ASP A 143 -1.86 -8.88 33.54
N ASP A 144 -0.90 -8.27 34.25
CA ASP A 144 -0.29 -7.00 33.83
C ASP A 144 0.46 -7.08 32.49
N ARG A 145 0.86 -8.28 32.08
CA ARG A 145 1.72 -8.50 30.89
C ARG A 145 1.17 -9.53 29.91
N THR A 146 0.06 -10.17 30.18
CA THR A 146 -0.50 -11.21 29.32
C THR A 146 -1.85 -10.74 28.76
N VAL A 147 -1.91 -10.61 27.43
CA VAL A 147 -3.14 -10.39 26.68
C VAL A 147 -3.61 -11.70 26.08
N ARG A 148 -4.88 -12.04 26.28
CA ARG A 148 -5.56 -13.13 25.57
C ARG A 148 -6.47 -12.56 24.51
N ILE A 149 -6.41 -13.13 23.31
CA ILE A 149 -7.29 -12.84 22.18
C ILE A 149 -8.03 -14.13 21.82
N ASP A 150 -9.35 -14.06 21.83
CA ASP A 150 -10.23 -15.16 21.48
C ASP A 150 -10.87 -14.91 20.11
N THR A 151 -11.06 -15.98 19.32
CA THR A 151 -11.63 -15.94 17.97
C THR A 151 -12.90 -16.80 17.88
N PRO A 152 -13.86 -16.48 17.00
CA PRO A 152 -15.08 -17.29 16.85
C PRO A 152 -14.78 -18.68 16.28
N GLU A 153 -13.78 -18.79 15.43
CA GLU A 153 -13.27 -20.04 14.86
C GLU A 153 -11.75 -20.13 15.06
N GLU A 154 -11.15 -21.32 14.86
CA GLU A 154 -9.71 -21.48 14.92
C GLU A 154 -9.04 -20.55 13.89
N ASP A 155 -8.07 -19.75 14.36
CA ASP A 155 -7.35 -18.82 13.52
C ASP A 155 -5.84 -18.93 13.75
N LEU A 156 -5.18 -19.58 12.80
CA LEU A 156 -3.72 -19.76 12.79
C LEU A 156 -2.97 -18.48 12.39
N PHE A 157 -3.68 -17.47 11.88
CA PHE A 157 -3.12 -16.22 11.39
C PHE A 157 -3.19 -15.09 12.42
N LEU A 158 -3.66 -15.36 13.64
CA LEU A 158 -3.84 -14.30 14.65
C LEU A 158 -2.56 -13.49 14.92
N PRO A 159 -1.34 -14.07 14.97
CA PRO A 159 -0.11 -13.27 15.08
C PRO A 159 0.07 -12.27 13.92
N LEU A 160 -0.30 -12.66 12.70
CA LEU A 160 -0.24 -11.78 11.53
C LEU A 160 -1.37 -10.74 11.54
N ARG A 161 -2.54 -11.02 12.13
CA ARG A 161 -3.61 -10.02 12.29
C ARG A 161 -3.20 -8.88 13.19
N VAL A 162 -2.48 -9.18 14.27
CA VAL A 162 -1.99 -8.16 15.21
C VAL A 162 -0.66 -7.53 14.77
N SER A 163 -0.27 -7.71 13.51
CA SER A 163 0.83 -6.99 12.85
C SER A 163 0.34 -5.93 11.87
N VAL A 164 -0.98 -5.86 11.61
CA VAL A 164 -1.55 -4.87 10.68
C VAL A 164 -1.57 -3.50 11.35
N PRO A 165 -1.21 -2.41 10.65
CA PRO A 165 -1.16 -1.06 11.23
C PRO A 165 -2.39 -0.65 12.04
N ASN A 166 -3.59 -1.05 11.60
CA ASN A 166 -4.84 -0.79 12.31
C ASN A 166 -4.88 -1.34 13.74
N THR A 167 -4.08 -2.38 14.06
CA THR A 167 -3.96 -2.96 15.41
C THR A 167 -2.81 -2.35 16.22
N GLY A 168 -2.29 -1.20 15.77
CA GLY A 168 -1.27 -0.44 16.48
C GLY A 168 -1.78 0.04 17.83
N ILE A 169 -0.86 0.20 18.78
CA ILE A 169 -1.18 0.52 20.18
C ILE A 169 -0.77 1.95 20.49
N LEU A 170 -1.69 2.75 21.00
CA LEU A 170 -1.47 4.11 21.48
C LEU A 170 -1.71 4.20 23.00
N ALA A 171 -1.12 5.19 23.64
CA ALA A 171 -1.43 5.50 25.02
C ALA A 171 -2.91 5.92 25.18
N PRO A 172 -3.57 5.64 26.32
CA PRO A 172 -5.00 5.97 26.54
C PRO A 172 -5.34 7.44 26.30
N GLU A 173 -4.36 8.34 26.52
CA GLU A 173 -4.50 9.78 26.29
C GLU A 173 -4.76 10.15 24.85
N ALA A 174 -4.38 9.28 23.89
CA ALA A 174 -4.67 9.47 22.47
C ALA A 174 -6.17 9.59 22.17
N PHE A 175 -7.01 8.97 22.99
CA PHE A 175 -8.46 8.83 22.80
C PHE A 175 -9.30 9.72 23.72
N SER A 176 -8.70 10.72 24.36
CA SER A 176 -9.40 11.63 25.27
C SER A 176 -10.25 12.70 24.58
N GLY A 177 -10.04 12.91 23.28
CA GLY A 177 -10.73 13.89 22.45
C GLY A 177 -11.81 13.27 21.56
N THR A 178 -12.27 14.07 20.58
CA THR A 178 -13.20 13.63 19.53
C THR A 178 -12.49 12.98 18.34
N THR A 179 -11.18 13.17 18.23
CA THR A 179 -10.28 12.57 17.24
C THR A 179 -9.11 11.93 17.96
N THR A 180 -8.43 10.98 17.32
CA THR A 180 -7.22 10.37 17.85
C THR A 180 -6.07 11.36 17.84
N ASN A 181 -5.38 11.51 18.96
CA ASN A 181 -4.18 12.37 19.06
C ASN A 181 -2.90 11.51 19.16
N PRO A 182 -2.11 11.40 18.10
CA PRO A 182 -0.88 10.58 18.12
C PRO A 182 0.31 11.29 18.78
N VAL A 183 0.22 12.58 19.10
CA VAL A 183 1.34 13.36 19.66
C VAL A 183 1.74 12.83 21.03
N GLY A 184 2.96 12.25 21.11
CA GLY A 184 3.50 11.70 22.35
C GLY A 184 2.84 10.42 22.85
N THR A 185 1.92 9.80 22.10
CA THR A 185 1.14 8.64 22.56
C THR A 185 1.58 7.31 21.92
N CYS A 186 2.58 7.33 21.05
CA CYS A 186 3.17 6.15 20.41
C CYS A 186 4.26 5.49 21.25
N THR A 187 4.81 4.37 20.75
CA THR A 187 5.95 3.64 21.35
C THR A 187 7.18 3.63 20.45
N GLY A 188 7.05 4.01 19.18
CA GLY A 188 8.05 3.82 18.12
C GLY A 188 9.28 4.70 18.22
N PRO A 189 10.23 4.52 17.26
CA PRO A 189 11.52 5.24 17.24
C PRO A 189 11.39 6.75 17.04
N PHE A 190 10.29 7.23 16.44
CA PHE A 190 10.07 8.66 16.26
C PHE A 190 8.84 9.15 17.02
N LYS A 191 8.99 10.32 17.66
CA LYS A 191 7.90 11.06 18.31
C LYS A 191 7.33 12.07 17.35
N ILE A 192 6.01 12.12 17.19
CA ILE A 192 5.34 13.24 16.54
C ILE A 192 5.44 14.43 17.51
N ALA A 193 6.28 15.41 17.18
CA ALA A 193 6.45 16.61 17.97
C ALA A 193 5.33 17.63 17.72
N SER A 194 4.87 17.72 16.47
CA SER A 194 3.73 18.56 16.08
C SER A 194 3.14 18.13 14.75
N ILE A 195 1.85 18.45 14.58
CA ILE A 195 1.11 18.32 13.33
C ILE A 195 0.92 19.72 12.77
N GLY A 196 1.43 19.96 11.57
CA GLY A 196 1.44 21.27 10.92
C GLY A 196 0.32 21.45 9.90
N THR A 197 0.43 22.50 9.10
CA THR A 197 -0.47 22.77 7.98
C THR A 197 -0.44 21.63 6.97
N GLY A 198 -1.60 21.26 6.42
CA GLY A 198 -1.72 20.13 5.49
C GLY A 198 -1.37 18.79 6.14
N GLN A 199 -1.61 18.66 7.45
CA GLN A 199 -1.34 17.45 8.25
C GLN A 199 0.14 17.04 8.29
N SER A 200 1.08 17.91 7.87
CA SER A 200 2.51 17.58 7.92
C SER A 200 2.95 17.17 9.33
N LEU A 201 3.83 16.17 9.41
CA LEU A 201 4.33 15.64 10.67
C LEU A 201 5.75 16.13 10.91
N SER A 202 5.99 16.85 12.02
CA SER A 202 7.33 17.09 12.54
C SER A 202 7.71 16.01 13.52
N LEU A 203 8.82 15.33 13.27
CA LEU A 203 9.26 14.14 14.00
C LEU A 203 10.59 14.41 14.71
N THR A 204 10.75 13.87 15.92
CA THR A 204 12.01 13.84 16.67
C THR A 204 12.34 12.42 17.11
N ALA A 205 13.63 12.10 17.25
CA ALA A 205 14.05 10.81 17.77
C ALA A 205 13.46 10.54 19.15
N ASN A 206 13.04 9.31 19.39
CA ASN A 206 12.69 8.83 20.72
C ASN A 206 13.94 8.29 21.42
N ALA A 207 14.54 9.12 22.28
CA ALA A 207 15.78 8.73 23.00
C ALA A 207 15.57 7.51 23.91
N ASP A 208 14.33 7.26 24.36
CA ASP A 208 13.97 6.15 25.23
C ASP A 208 13.38 4.96 24.46
N TYR A 209 13.65 4.86 23.15
CA TYR A 209 13.10 3.80 22.32
C TYR A 209 13.59 2.43 22.79
N TRP A 210 12.67 1.52 23.04
CA TRP A 210 12.97 0.17 23.52
C TRP A 210 13.84 -0.65 22.55
N GLY A 211 13.77 -0.34 21.24
CA GLY A 211 14.54 -1.01 20.18
C GLY A 211 15.97 -0.48 20.01
N GLY A 212 16.45 0.42 20.88
CA GLY A 212 17.79 0.98 20.89
C GLY A 212 17.91 2.37 20.28
N GLU A 213 19.12 2.80 20.02
CA GLU A 213 19.45 4.14 19.52
C GLU A 213 18.81 4.42 18.16
N VAL A 214 18.29 5.65 17.98
CA VAL A 214 17.72 6.15 16.74
C VAL A 214 18.77 7.03 16.05
N ALA A 215 19.21 6.62 14.87
CA ALA A 215 20.33 7.25 14.17
C ALA A 215 20.01 8.66 13.65
N LEU A 216 18.76 8.98 13.36
CA LEU A 216 18.30 10.25 12.82
C LEU A 216 17.67 11.10 13.93
N GLY A 217 18.19 12.32 14.17
CA GLY A 217 17.69 13.20 15.24
C GLY A 217 16.28 13.77 14.96
N SER A 218 15.97 14.09 13.71
CA SER A 218 14.67 14.67 13.32
C SER A 218 14.31 14.39 11.87
N ALA A 219 12.99 14.33 11.60
CA ALA A 219 12.44 14.23 10.26
C ALA A 219 11.18 15.09 10.11
N GLU A 220 10.75 15.28 8.89
CA GLU A 220 9.47 15.88 8.55
C GLU A 220 8.83 15.08 7.41
N ILE A 221 7.55 14.78 7.54
CA ILE A 221 6.76 14.23 6.44
C ILE A 221 5.80 15.32 5.98
N ARG A 222 5.87 15.65 4.71
CA ARG A 222 4.97 16.58 4.01
C ARG A 222 4.11 15.79 3.04
N TYR A 223 2.85 16.15 2.93
CA TYR A 223 1.94 15.47 2.03
C TYR A 223 1.67 16.31 0.79
N ALA A 224 1.74 15.69 -0.36
CA ALA A 224 1.43 16.30 -1.65
C ALA A 224 0.83 15.24 -2.59
N GLU A 225 -0.41 15.42 -2.99
CA GLU A 225 -1.12 14.47 -3.87
C GLU A 225 -0.45 14.33 -5.24
N SER A 226 0.03 15.45 -5.81
CA SER A 226 0.66 15.47 -7.13
C SER A 226 2.07 14.82 -7.10
N GLY A 227 2.25 13.71 -7.83
CA GLY A 227 3.55 13.10 -8.03
C GLY A 227 4.55 14.03 -8.71
N ALA A 228 4.10 14.88 -9.63
CA ALA A 228 4.92 15.90 -10.28
C ALA A 228 5.44 16.94 -9.28
N THR A 229 4.61 17.32 -8.30
CA THR A 229 5.02 18.21 -7.21
C THR A 229 6.10 17.55 -6.37
N ARG A 230 5.91 16.29 -5.93
CA ARG A 230 6.90 15.56 -5.14
C ARG A 230 8.24 15.41 -5.88
N ALA A 231 8.18 15.05 -7.18
CA ALA A 231 9.39 14.94 -8.02
C ALA A 231 10.12 16.30 -8.17
N THR A 232 9.38 17.40 -8.33
CA THR A 232 9.95 18.75 -8.44
C THR A 232 10.61 19.18 -7.14
N GLN A 233 9.97 18.94 -5.99
CA GLN A 233 10.53 19.25 -4.67
C GLN A 233 11.82 18.47 -4.41
N LEU A 234 11.88 17.19 -4.78
CA LEU A 234 13.09 16.38 -4.67
C LEU A 234 14.22 16.95 -5.52
N ARG A 235 13.96 17.26 -6.80
CA ARG A 235 14.96 17.82 -7.71
C ARG A 235 15.44 19.21 -7.27
N ALA A 236 14.59 20.00 -6.63
CA ALA A 236 14.96 21.29 -6.06
C ALA A 236 15.73 21.18 -4.73
N GLY A 237 15.86 19.97 -4.15
CA GLY A 237 16.46 19.76 -2.83
C GLY A 237 15.59 20.23 -1.67
N GLU A 238 14.30 20.52 -1.90
CA GLU A 238 13.35 20.90 -0.84
C GLU A 238 12.92 19.72 0.03
N VAL A 239 13.00 18.51 -0.53
CA VAL A 239 12.82 17.23 0.17
C VAL A 239 13.97 16.30 -0.16
N SER A 240 14.29 15.38 0.76
CA SER A 240 15.32 14.36 0.57
C SER A 240 14.76 13.04 0.01
N VAL A 241 13.46 12.83 0.17
CA VAL A 241 12.75 11.65 -0.34
C VAL A 241 11.41 12.09 -0.94
N ALA A 242 11.11 11.59 -2.14
CA ALA A 242 9.79 11.68 -2.76
C ALA A 242 9.21 10.26 -2.89
N ALA A 243 8.23 9.94 -2.04
CA ALA A 243 7.58 8.63 -2.02
C ALA A 243 6.48 8.53 -3.08
N ASN A 244 6.12 7.31 -3.49
CA ASN A 244 4.99 7.03 -4.38
C ASN A 244 5.02 7.85 -5.69
N LEU A 245 6.16 7.83 -6.39
CA LEU A 245 6.32 8.53 -7.67
C LEU A 245 5.61 7.75 -8.78
N PRO A 246 4.64 8.37 -9.48
CA PRO A 246 4.03 7.75 -10.65
C PRO A 246 5.03 7.67 -11.80
N VAL A 247 4.85 6.66 -12.66
CA VAL A 247 5.73 6.37 -13.81
C VAL A 247 5.99 7.61 -14.67
N THR A 248 4.96 8.43 -14.90
CA THR A 248 5.01 9.65 -15.72
C THR A 248 5.99 10.72 -15.20
N THR A 249 6.45 10.61 -13.94
CA THR A 249 7.40 11.57 -13.35
C THR A 249 8.84 11.11 -13.40
N LEU A 250 9.10 9.83 -13.65
CA LEU A 250 10.43 9.22 -13.52
C LEU A 250 11.41 9.76 -14.55
N THR A 251 10.94 10.09 -15.76
CA THR A 251 11.77 10.69 -16.82
C THR A 251 12.39 12.02 -16.42
N THR A 252 11.70 12.78 -15.53
CA THR A 252 12.19 14.08 -15.05
C THR A 252 13.32 13.95 -14.02
N LEU A 253 13.45 12.79 -13.39
CA LEU A 253 14.47 12.47 -12.38
C LEU A 253 15.60 11.61 -12.94
N LYS A 254 15.38 10.92 -14.07
CA LYS A 254 16.41 10.14 -14.75
C LYS A 254 17.55 11.05 -15.20
N GLY A 255 18.76 10.73 -14.78
CA GLY A 255 19.98 11.49 -15.15
C GLY A 255 20.40 12.53 -14.12
N ASP A 256 19.67 12.73 -13.05
CA ASP A 256 20.16 13.48 -11.88
C ASP A 256 21.06 12.56 -11.03
N ASN A 257 22.37 12.88 -11.02
CA ASN A 257 23.37 12.04 -10.34
C ASN A 257 23.28 12.08 -8.80
N ASN A 258 22.45 12.95 -8.22
CA ASN A 258 22.26 13.08 -6.79
C ASN A 258 20.98 12.39 -6.29
N ILE A 259 20.24 11.73 -7.19
CA ILE A 259 18.97 11.08 -6.91
C ILE A 259 19.00 9.63 -7.39
N THR A 260 18.73 8.72 -6.47
CA THR A 260 18.52 7.31 -6.77
C THR A 260 17.01 7.03 -6.86
N LEU A 261 16.56 6.35 -7.92
CA LEU A 261 15.21 5.80 -8.03
C LEU A 261 15.20 4.41 -7.41
N GLN A 262 14.67 4.32 -6.19
CA GLN A 262 14.52 3.06 -5.46
C GLN A 262 13.19 2.43 -5.84
N GLN A 263 13.23 1.21 -6.37
CA GLN A 263 12.05 0.44 -6.73
C GLN A 263 11.85 -0.72 -5.76
N THR A 264 10.61 -0.87 -5.27
CA THR A 264 10.20 -1.95 -4.37
C THR A 264 9.05 -2.72 -5.03
N PRO A 265 9.20 -4.01 -5.37
CA PRO A 265 8.09 -4.81 -5.85
C PRO A 265 6.95 -4.82 -4.82
N LEU A 266 5.73 -4.57 -5.28
CA LEU A 266 4.54 -4.61 -4.43
C LEU A 266 3.84 -5.97 -4.54
N PRO A 267 3.21 -6.48 -3.49
CA PRO A 267 2.34 -7.65 -3.55
C PRO A 267 1.02 -7.30 -4.28
N ARG A 268 1.16 -6.75 -5.47
CA ARG A 268 0.06 -6.16 -6.25
C ARG A 268 0.16 -6.57 -7.70
N THR A 269 -0.91 -7.18 -8.18
CA THR A 269 -1.03 -7.62 -9.56
C THR A 269 -2.17 -6.89 -10.25
N THR A 270 -1.87 -6.22 -11.36
CA THR A 270 -2.87 -5.71 -12.28
C THR A 270 -3.20 -6.78 -13.31
N GLY A 271 -4.49 -7.05 -13.48
CA GLY A 271 -5.02 -8.06 -14.38
C GLY A 271 -6.24 -7.60 -15.17
N LEU A 272 -6.51 -8.32 -16.24
CA LEU A 272 -7.77 -8.24 -16.98
C LEU A 272 -8.71 -9.35 -16.49
N TYR A 273 -9.78 -8.96 -15.84
CA TYR A 273 -10.79 -9.83 -15.28
C TYR A 273 -11.94 -9.99 -16.27
N LEU A 274 -12.09 -11.19 -16.81
CA LEU A 274 -13.13 -11.57 -17.76
C LEU A 274 -14.28 -12.23 -16.98
N ASN A 275 -15.53 -11.79 -17.19
CA ASN A 275 -16.68 -12.33 -16.45
C ASN A 275 -17.00 -13.76 -16.90
N THR A 276 -16.54 -14.73 -16.13
CA THR A 276 -16.70 -16.18 -16.45
C THR A 276 -18.14 -16.68 -16.36
N ARG A 277 -19.07 -15.86 -15.85
CA ARG A 277 -20.52 -16.16 -15.79
C ARG A 277 -21.23 -15.83 -17.09
N LYS A 278 -20.56 -15.18 -18.04
CA LYS A 278 -21.16 -14.69 -19.30
C LYS A 278 -20.38 -15.19 -20.51
N ALA A 279 -21.14 -15.59 -21.57
CA ALA A 279 -20.51 -15.82 -22.86
C ALA A 279 -19.86 -14.52 -23.40
N PRO A 280 -18.73 -14.62 -24.10
CA PRO A 280 -18.01 -15.84 -24.47
C PRO A 280 -17.04 -16.35 -23.37
N PHE A 281 -16.89 -15.62 -22.27
CA PHE A 281 -15.83 -15.85 -21.26
C PHE A 281 -16.18 -16.96 -20.26
N ASP A 282 -17.36 -17.57 -20.34
CA ASP A 282 -17.69 -18.83 -19.68
C ASP A 282 -16.80 -19.99 -20.18
N LYS A 283 -16.25 -19.87 -21.40
CA LYS A 283 -15.33 -20.85 -22.00
C LYS A 283 -13.86 -20.46 -21.75
N VAL A 284 -13.09 -21.40 -21.21
CA VAL A 284 -11.67 -21.18 -20.93
C VAL A 284 -10.87 -20.93 -22.22
N GLU A 285 -11.27 -21.52 -23.34
CA GLU A 285 -10.66 -21.32 -24.66
C GLU A 285 -10.76 -19.86 -25.10
N ALA A 286 -11.90 -19.22 -24.86
CA ALA A 286 -12.10 -17.79 -25.15
C ALA A 286 -11.16 -16.92 -24.29
N ARG A 287 -11.10 -17.18 -22.98
CA ARG A 287 -10.20 -16.46 -22.07
C ARG A 287 -8.72 -16.67 -22.45
N ARG A 288 -8.34 -17.89 -22.85
CA ARG A 288 -6.99 -18.22 -23.30
C ARG A 288 -6.64 -17.54 -24.62
N ALA A 289 -7.60 -17.34 -25.53
CA ALA A 289 -7.39 -16.60 -26.76
C ALA A 289 -7.10 -15.11 -26.46
N ILE A 290 -7.85 -14.50 -25.54
CA ILE A 290 -7.57 -13.12 -25.06
C ILE A 290 -6.17 -13.05 -24.45
N GLN A 291 -5.81 -13.96 -23.52
CA GLN A 291 -4.48 -13.98 -22.89
C GLN A 291 -3.35 -14.07 -23.95
N LYS A 292 -3.52 -14.94 -24.94
CA LYS A 292 -2.52 -15.15 -26.01
C LYS A 292 -2.44 -14.01 -27.03
N ALA A 293 -3.35 -13.04 -26.99
CA ALA A 293 -3.26 -11.83 -27.82
C ALA A 293 -2.34 -10.77 -27.22
N LEU A 294 -2.01 -10.85 -25.93
CA LEU A 294 -1.36 -9.79 -25.19
C LEU A 294 0.13 -10.01 -25.06
N GLY A 295 0.92 -9.08 -25.62
CA GLY A 295 2.36 -8.98 -25.48
C GLY A 295 2.70 -8.20 -24.22
N LEU A 296 2.96 -8.89 -23.11
CA LEU A 296 3.12 -8.27 -21.79
C LEU A 296 4.35 -7.36 -21.71
N ASP A 297 5.46 -7.73 -22.35
CA ASP A 297 6.68 -6.89 -22.37
C ASP A 297 6.43 -5.55 -23.06
N ALA A 298 5.58 -5.54 -24.10
CA ALA A 298 5.17 -4.31 -24.76
C ALA A 298 4.28 -3.45 -23.83
N ILE A 299 3.41 -4.06 -23.05
CA ILE A 299 2.60 -3.38 -22.03
C ILE A 299 3.50 -2.77 -20.96
N VAL A 300 4.43 -3.56 -20.38
CA VAL A 300 5.39 -3.07 -19.38
C VAL A 300 6.17 -1.87 -19.90
N LYS A 301 6.64 -1.93 -21.14
CA LYS A 301 7.41 -0.83 -21.74
C LYS A 301 6.56 0.41 -22.02
N ALA A 302 5.37 0.22 -22.60
CA ALA A 302 4.55 1.34 -23.09
C ALA A 302 3.80 2.06 -21.98
N VAL A 303 3.32 1.34 -20.94
CA VAL A 303 2.48 1.89 -19.89
C VAL A 303 3.27 2.15 -18.61
N TYR A 304 4.21 1.25 -18.26
CA TYR A 304 4.92 1.29 -16.98
C TYR A 304 6.39 1.72 -17.13
N GLU A 305 6.85 2.12 -18.33
CA GLU A 305 8.24 2.55 -18.60
C GLU A 305 9.33 1.58 -18.05
N GLY A 306 9.00 0.30 -17.92
CA GLY A 306 9.88 -0.73 -17.37
C GLY A 306 9.94 -0.79 -15.85
N THR A 307 9.08 -0.09 -15.11
CA THR A 307 9.04 -0.12 -13.64
C THR A 307 8.18 -1.25 -13.07
N ALA A 308 7.38 -1.91 -13.89
CA ALA A 308 6.63 -3.11 -13.54
C ALA A 308 7.27 -4.35 -14.16
N THR A 309 6.84 -5.54 -13.74
CA THR A 309 7.25 -6.81 -14.36
C THR A 309 6.04 -7.53 -14.96
N ALA A 310 6.25 -8.28 -16.05
CA ALA A 310 5.18 -9.09 -16.64
C ALA A 310 4.70 -10.14 -15.64
N ALA A 311 3.38 -10.24 -15.43
CA ALA A 311 2.81 -11.12 -14.43
C ALA A 311 2.54 -12.52 -14.97
N ALA A 312 2.91 -13.53 -14.17
CA ALA A 312 2.63 -14.94 -14.46
C ALA A 312 1.30 -15.44 -13.82
N GLY A 313 0.93 -14.84 -12.71
CA GLY A 313 -0.22 -15.24 -11.89
C GLY A 313 -0.57 -14.18 -10.86
N PRO A 314 -1.24 -14.54 -9.77
CA PRO A 314 -1.67 -13.60 -8.75
C PRO A 314 -0.54 -13.06 -7.87
N PHE A 315 0.59 -13.77 -7.76
CA PHE A 315 1.66 -13.49 -6.82
C PHE A 315 2.93 -13.02 -7.52
N THR A 316 3.69 -12.14 -6.86
CA THR A 316 4.98 -11.64 -7.39
C THR A 316 6.06 -12.73 -7.33
N PRO A 317 7.08 -12.68 -8.22
CA PRO A 317 8.08 -13.75 -8.29
C PRO A 317 8.89 -13.99 -7.02
N ASP A 318 9.10 -12.94 -6.21
CA ASP A 318 9.95 -12.99 -5.01
C ASP A 318 9.23 -13.52 -3.76
N GLU A 319 7.93 -13.79 -3.86
CA GLU A 319 7.16 -14.30 -2.71
C GLU A 319 7.36 -15.81 -2.51
N PRO A 320 7.46 -16.28 -1.26
CA PRO A 320 7.87 -17.67 -0.95
C PRO A 320 6.86 -18.73 -1.41
N TRP A 321 5.67 -18.32 -1.81
CA TRP A 321 4.60 -19.20 -2.31
C TRP A 321 4.43 -19.16 -3.82
N THR A 322 5.21 -18.35 -4.53
CA THR A 322 5.11 -18.25 -5.99
C THR A 322 5.80 -19.44 -6.66
N PRO A 323 5.10 -20.22 -7.51
CA PRO A 323 5.72 -21.34 -8.20
C PRO A 323 6.83 -20.87 -9.15
N ALA A 324 8.02 -21.43 -9.02
CA ALA A 324 9.18 -21.03 -9.82
C ALA A 324 9.04 -21.36 -11.33
N ASP A 325 8.17 -22.31 -11.67
CA ASP A 325 7.87 -22.76 -13.03
C ASP A 325 6.73 -21.97 -13.70
N LEU A 326 5.95 -21.22 -12.94
CA LEU A 326 4.92 -20.34 -13.47
C LEU A 326 5.57 -19.15 -14.20
N LYS A 327 5.26 -19.00 -15.50
CA LYS A 327 5.85 -17.96 -16.33
C LYS A 327 4.80 -17.08 -16.98
N PRO A 328 5.10 -15.79 -17.21
CA PRO A 328 4.21 -14.92 -17.97
C PRO A 328 3.93 -15.47 -19.37
N VAL A 329 2.68 -15.40 -19.79
CA VAL A 329 2.30 -15.75 -21.15
C VAL A 329 2.55 -14.54 -22.04
N GLN A 330 3.65 -14.58 -22.80
CA GLN A 330 3.92 -13.59 -23.85
C GLN A 330 3.16 -13.99 -25.09
N GLY A 331 2.18 -13.17 -25.48
CA GLY A 331 1.29 -13.45 -26.61
C GLY A 331 1.54 -12.52 -27.81
N SER A 332 0.85 -12.85 -28.89
CA SER A 332 0.79 -12.05 -30.12
C SER A 332 -0.55 -12.25 -30.84
N ALA A 333 -0.86 -11.37 -31.79
CA ALA A 333 -2.02 -11.54 -32.65
C ALA A 333 -2.02 -12.89 -33.41
N ALA A 334 -0.85 -13.42 -33.78
CA ALA A 334 -0.72 -14.71 -34.42
C ALA A 334 -1.07 -15.87 -33.48
N ASP A 335 -0.59 -15.81 -32.20
CA ASP A 335 -0.88 -16.82 -31.20
C ASP A 335 -2.37 -16.86 -30.84
N ALA A 336 -3.00 -15.68 -30.74
CA ALA A 336 -4.45 -15.56 -30.51
C ALA A 336 -5.25 -16.17 -31.66
N LYS A 337 -4.91 -15.82 -32.93
CA LYS A 337 -5.59 -16.38 -34.10
C LYS A 337 -5.44 -17.90 -34.18
N ALA A 338 -4.25 -18.44 -33.88
CA ALA A 338 -4.02 -19.87 -33.82
C ALA A 338 -4.88 -20.54 -32.72
N ALA A 339 -4.97 -19.92 -31.53
CA ALA A 339 -5.78 -20.43 -30.43
C ALA A 339 -7.29 -20.41 -30.76
N MET A 340 -7.79 -19.33 -31.34
CA MET A 340 -9.19 -19.22 -31.79
C MET A 340 -9.52 -20.26 -32.87
N THR A 341 -8.62 -20.42 -33.87
CA THR A 341 -8.79 -21.43 -34.92
C THR A 341 -8.86 -22.84 -34.34
N ALA A 342 -7.95 -23.19 -33.42
CA ALA A 342 -7.92 -24.50 -32.76
C ALA A 342 -9.17 -24.78 -31.93
N ALA A 343 -9.77 -23.74 -31.36
CA ALA A 343 -11.01 -23.84 -30.58
C ALA A 343 -12.30 -23.66 -31.38
N GLY A 344 -12.20 -23.38 -32.69
CA GLY A 344 -13.35 -23.08 -33.54
C GLY A 344 -14.09 -21.80 -33.16
N ILE A 345 -13.37 -20.81 -32.66
CA ILE A 345 -13.90 -19.51 -32.20
C ILE A 345 -13.75 -18.49 -33.35
N ASP A 346 -14.88 -17.84 -33.71
CA ASP A 346 -14.85 -16.68 -34.60
C ASP A 346 -14.36 -15.45 -33.80
N PRO A 347 -13.33 -14.70 -34.28
CA PRO A 347 -12.82 -13.50 -33.57
C PRO A 347 -13.91 -12.49 -33.21
N GLY A 348 -14.88 -12.21 -34.09
CA GLY A 348 -15.97 -11.29 -33.84
C GLY A 348 -16.93 -11.72 -32.72
N SER A 349 -16.93 -13.02 -32.35
CA SER A 349 -17.66 -13.52 -31.20
C SER A 349 -17.04 -13.19 -29.86
N LEU A 350 -15.79 -12.70 -29.85
CA LEU A 350 -15.06 -12.27 -28.66
C LEU A 350 -15.06 -10.75 -28.45
N ASP A 351 -15.88 -9.99 -29.20
CA ASP A 351 -16.02 -8.55 -29.00
C ASP A 351 -16.64 -8.25 -27.62
N PHE A 352 -16.08 -7.28 -26.88
CA PHE A 352 -16.53 -6.97 -25.52
C PHE A 352 -16.32 -5.52 -25.10
N GLU A 353 -17.01 -5.11 -24.01
CA GLU A 353 -16.75 -3.88 -23.29
C GLU A 353 -15.73 -4.13 -22.19
N LEU A 354 -14.71 -3.26 -22.10
CA LEU A 354 -13.70 -3.21 -21.06
C LEU A 354 -13.89 -1.99 -20.16
N ILE A 355 -14.14 -2.22 -18.89
CA ILE A 355 -14.16 -1.17 -17.88
C ILE A 355 -12.72 -0.88 -17.43
N ALA A 356 -12.31 0.42 -17.54
CA ALA A 356 -11.05 0.94 -17.05
C ALA A 356 -11.34 2.16 -16.18
N TYR A 357 -11.38 1.98 -14.85
CA TYR A 357 -11.74 3.07 -13.94
C TYR A 357 -10.59 4.08 -13.78
N SER A 358 -10.97 5.35 -13.57
CA SER A 358 -10.06 6.50 -13.66
C SER A 358 -9.24 6.78 -12.39
N ASP A 359 -9.58 6.14 -11.27
CA ASP A 359 -8.83 6.23 -10.00
C ASP A 359 -7.40 5.69 -10.11
N ARG A 360 -7.16 4.93 -11.18
CA ARG A 360 -5.85 4.44 -11.59
C ARG A 360 -5.47 5.10 -12.91
N PRO A 361 -4.63 6.16 -12.90
CA PRO A 361 -4.31 6.94 -14.11
C PRO A 361 -3.75 6.09 -15.25
N GLU A 362 -2.97 5.05 -14.93
CA GLU A 362 -2.37 4.13 -15.90
C GLU A 362 -3.39 3.24 -16.62
N PHE A 363 -4.60 3.07 -16.10
CA PHE A 363 -5.60 2.17 -16.70
C PHE A 363 -6.14 2.69 -18.04
N ALA A 364 -6.17 4.00 -18.23
CA ALA A 364 -6.56 4.58 -19.52
C ALA A 364 -5.61 4.16 -20.64
N ASP A 365 -4.31 4.28 -20.41
CA ASP A 365 -3.28 3.90 -21.39
C ASP A 365 -3.21 2.36 -21.53
N LEU A 366 -3.31 1.63 -20.44
CA LEU A 366 -3.34 0.17 -20.44
C LEU A 366 -4.51 -0.37 -21.26
N ALA A 367 -5.71 0.19 -21.10
CA ALA A 367 -6.89 -0.21 -21.87
C ALA A 367 -6.71 0.04 -23.38
N GLN A 368 -6.10 1.17 -23.75
CA GLN A 368 -5.81 1.48 -25.15
C GLN A 368 -4.78 0.51 -25.76
N VAL A 369 -3.72 0.16 -25.03
CA VAL A 369 -2.73 -0.82 -25.48
C VAL A 369 -3.38 -2.20 -25.65
N ILE A 370 -4.21 -2.64 -24.70
CA ILE A 370 -4.96 -3.90 -24.79
C ILE A 370 -5.90 -3.88 -26.01
N GLN A 371 -6.66 -2.79 -26.19
CA GLN A 371 -7.56 -2.61 -27.33
C GLN A 371 -6.79 -2.75 -28.65
N ALA A 372 -5.63 -2.11 -28.79
CA ALA A 372 -4.83 -2.15 -30.01
C ALA A 372 -4.31 -3.58 -30.29
N GLN A 373 -3.77 -4.26 -29.28
CA GLN A 373 -3.24 -5.64 -29.45
C GLN A 373 -4.37 -6.64 -29.79
N LEU A 374 -5.55 -6.50 -29.20
CA LEU A 374 -6.71 -7.34 -29.49
C LEU A 374 -7.27 -7.07 -30.88
N ALA A 375 -7.27 -5.81 -31.34
CA ALA A 375 -7.70 -5.45 -32.69
C ALA A 375 -6.82 -6.10 -33.79
N GLU A 376 -5.51 -6.26 -33.57
CA GLU A 376 -4.63 -7.00 -34.46
C GLU A 376 -5.02 -8.49 -34.60
N ALA A 377 -5.62 -9.06 -33.54
CA ALA A 377 -6.15 -10.42 -33.55
C ALA A 377 -7.56 -10.51 -34.16
N GLY A 378 -8.21 -9.38 -34.47
CA GLY A 378 -9.56 -9.30 -35.01
C GLY A 378 -10.65 -9.20 -33.96
N ILE A 379 -10.31 -8.84 -32.73
CA ILE A 379 -11.24 -8.72 -31.60
C ILE A 379 -11.48 -7.23 -31.31
N THR A 380 -12.75 -6.80 -31.25
CA THR A 380 -13.13 -5.41 -31.00
C THR A 380 -13.36 -5.19 -29.51
N VAL A 381 -12.67 -4.23 -28.91
CA VAL A 381 -12.86 -3.82 -27.52
C VAL A 381 -13.43 -2.42 -27.46
N LYS A 382 -14.50 -2.24 -26.69
CA LYS A 382 -15.09 -0.94 -26.36
C LYS A 382 -14.67 -0.54 -24.97
N ILE A 383 -13.93 0.56 -24.83
CA ILE A 383 -13.47 1.03 -23.52
C ILE A 383 -14.57 1.87 -22.88
N ARG A 384 -14.94 1.53 -21.64
CA ARG A 384 -15.80 2.34 -20.76
C ARG A 384 -14.96 2.85 -19.60
N THR A 385 -14.94 4.17 -19.39
CA THR A 385 -14.24 4.82 -18.28
C THR A 385 -15.23 5.39 -17.26
N GLY A 386 -14.81 5.56 -16.02
CA GLY A 386 -15.57 6.18 -14.93
C GLY A 386 -14.77 6.04 -13.62
N GLU A 387 -15.15 6.77 -12.59
CA GLU A 387 -14.62 6.54 -11.24
C GLU A 387 -15.04 5.17 -10.72
N TYR A 388 -14.20 4.53 -9.89
CA TYR A 388 -14.49 3.19 -9.34
C TYR A 388 -15.87 3.13 -8.67
N ALA A 389 -16.19 4.13 -7.84
CA ALA A 389 -17.49 4.21 -7.17
C ALA A 389 -18.68 4.22 -8.14
N SER A 390 -18.51 4.72 -9.37
CA SER A 390 -19.57 4.75 -10.40
C SER A 390 -19.78 3.42 -11.11
N VAL A 391 -18.82 2.51 -11.06
CA VAL A 391 -18.86 1.19 -11.73
C VAL A 391 -18.92 0.03 -10.74
N GLU A 392 -18.74 0.28 -9.44
CA GLU A 392 -18.66 -0.75 -8.40
C GLU A 392 -19.89 -1.64 -8.35
N ASP A 393 -21.09 -1.07 -8.42
CA ASP A 393 -22.35 -1.83 -8.45
C ASP A 393 -22.42 -2.78 -9.65
N ASP A 394 -21.97 -2.35 -10.82
CA ASP A 394 -21.90 -3.20 -12.02
C ASP A 394 -20.91 -4.35 -11.82
N LEU A 395 -19.74 -4.06 -11.23
CA LEU A 395 -18.70 -5.06 -10.95
C LEU A 395 -19.19 -6.09 -9.92
N MET A 396 -19.76 -5.64 -8.81
CA MET A 396 -20.23 -6.50 -7.72
C MET A 396 -21.43 -7.36 -8.13
N SER A 397 -22.34 -6.82 -8.94
CA SER A 397 -23.49 -7.56 -9.44
C SER A 397 -23.18 -8.47 -10.65
N GLY A 398 -21.94 -8.41 -11.18
CA GLY A 398 -21.54 -9.14 -12.40
C GLY A 398 -22.16 -8.56 -13.68
N ASN A 399 -22.55 -7.29 -13.68
CA ASN A 399 -23.13 -6.61 -14.84
C ASN A 399 -22.06 -5.95 -15.73
N PHE A 400 -21.01 -6.70 -16.04
CA PHE A 400 -19.91 -6.30 -16.92
C PHE A 400 -19.45 -7.50 -17.76
N GLN A 401 -18.63 -7.27 -18.79
CA GLN A 401 -17.97 -8.30 -19.59
C GLN A 401 -16.51 -8.46 -19.19
N ALA A 402 -15.76 -7.35 -19.10
CA ALA A 402 -14.37 -7.33 -18.68
C ALA A 402 -14.05 -6.06 -17.89
N THR A 403 -13.11 -6.15 -16.97
CA THR A 403 -12.57 -5.00 -16.22
C THR A 403 -11.08 -5.12 -15.99
N LEU A 404 -10.37 -4.00 -15.97
CA LEU A 404 -9.06 -3.93 -15.35
C LEU A 404 -9.23 -3.87 -13.84
N LEU A 405 -8.37 -4.56 -13.11
CA LEU A 405 -8.36 -4.54 -11.65
C LEU A 405 -6.92 -4.71 -11.15
N SER A 406 -6.53 -3.88 -10.19
CA SER A 406 -5.27 -4.01 -9.47
C SER A 406 -5.55 -4.52 -8.06
N ARG A 407 -4.98 -5.68 -7.71
CA ARG A 407 -5.23 -6.36 -6.43
C ARG A 407 -3.94 -6.49 -5.63
N ASN A 408 -3.94 -5.91 -4.44
CA ASN A 408 -2.95 -6.20 -3.42
C ASN A 408 -3.41 -7.46 -2.66
N HIS A 409 -2.71 -8.58 -2.84
CA HIS A 409 -3.10 -9.85 -2.24
C HIS A 409 -2.67 -9.99 -0.77
N LEU A 410 -1.94 -9.01 -0.22
CA LEU A 410 -1.55 -8.93 1.19
C LEU A 410 -2.21 -7.77 1.95
N ILE A 411 -3.30 -7.19 1.41
CA ILE A 411 -3.94 -6.00 1.98
C ILE A 411 -4.48 -6.21 3.40
N ASP A 412 -5.05 -7.38 3.69
CA ASP A 412 -5.63 -7.68 5.00
C ASP A 412 -4.63 -8.33 5.96
N LEU A 413 -3.72 -9.13 5.41
CA LEU A 413 -2.71 -9.91 6.15
C LEU A 413 -1.43 -9.98 5.33
N PRO A 414 -0.26 -10.17 5.95
CA PRO A 414 0.99 -10.46 5.23
C PRO A 414 1.06 -11.91 4.70
N GLU A 415 -0.08 -12.54 4.45
CA GLU A 415 -0.28 -13.79 3.71
C GLU A 415 -1.55 -13.72 2.83
N PRO A 416 -1.59 -14.38 1.66
CA PRO A 416 -2.64 -14.17 0.67
C PRO A 416 -3.99 -14.82 1.02
N ILE A 417 -4.09 -15.56 2.12
CA ILE A 417 -5.27 -16.37 2.46
C ILE A 417 -6.58 -15.59 2.48
N SER A 418 -6.57 -14.34 2.96
CA SER A 418 -7.77 -13.51 3.02
C SER A 418 -8.28 -13.17 1.62
N VAL A 419 -7.37 -12.74 0.73
CA VAL A 419 -7.70 -12.39 -0.65
C VAL A 419 -8.06 -13.65 -1.45
N LEU A 420 -7.33 -14.74 -1.32
CA LEU A 420 -7.69 -16.00 -1.99
C LEU A 420 -9.10 -16.47 -1.60
N ARG A 421 -9.47 -16.33 -0.33
CA ARG A 421 -10.82 -16.69 0.13
C ARG A 421 -11.89 -15.76 -0.42
N SER A 422 -11.64 -14.46 -0.46
CA SER A 422 -12.62 -13.46 -0.90
C SER A 422 -12.76 -13.39 -2.42
N ASP A 423 -11.65 -13.54 -3.16
CA ASP A 423 -11.61 -13.25 -4.59
C ASP A 423 -11.67 -14.51 -5.46
N GLU A 424 -11.10 -15.65 -5.00
CA GLU A 424 -10.82 -16.81 -5.86
C GLU A 424 -11.69 -18.03 -5.54
N THR A 425 -12.53 -17.99 -4.47
CA THR A 425 -13.45 -19.07 -4.17
C THR A 425 -14.82 -18.85 -4.80
N CYS A 426 -15.56 -19.97 -5.06
CA CYS A 426 -16.89 -19.95 -5.67
C CYS A 426 -17.89 -19.03 -4.95
N LYS A 427 -17.76 -18.87 -3.64
CA LYS A 427 -18.62 -18.04 -2.78
C LYS A 427 -17.88 -16.82 -2.20
N GLY A 428 -16.76 -16.47 -2.79
CA GLY A 428 -15.97 -15.33 -2.36
C GLY A 428 -16.74 -14.02 -2.46
N SER A 429 -16.63 -13.19 -1.43
CA SER A 429 -17.38 -11.93 -1.34
C SER A 429 -16.95 -10.87 -2.34
N PHE A 430 -15.76 -11.01 -2.92
CA PHE A 430 -15.17 -10.11 -3.93
C PHE A 430 -14.78 -10.87 -5.21
N ASN A 431 -15.37 -12.02 -5.48
CA ASN A 431 -15.13 -12.78 -6.70
C ASN A 431 -15.84 -12.11 -7.90
N LEU A 432 -15.27 -11.01 -8.39
CA LEU A 432 -15.84 -10.20 -9.46
C LEU A 432 -15.96 -10.99 -10.78
N ALA A 433 -14.89 -11.73 -11.15
CA ALA A 433 -14.88 -12.53 -12.37
C ALA A 433 -15.89 -13.67 -12.36
N GLY A 434 -16.41 -14.06 -11.20
CA GLY A 434 -17.32 -15.20 -11.05
C GLY A 434 -16.67 -16.55 -11.30
N TYR A 435 -15.35 -16.61 -11.22
CA TYR A 435 -14.59 -17.85 -11.31
C TYR A 435 -15.00 -18.82 -10.21
N CYS A 436 -15.17 -20.09 -10.55
CA CYS A 436 -15.54 -21.14 -9.59
C CYS A 436 -14.88 -22.46 -9.96
N ASN A 437 -14.07 -22.99 -9.02
CA ASN A 437 -13.43 -24.29 -9.13
C ASN A 437 -13.37 -24.94 -7.74
N GLU A 438 -14.09 -26.04 -7.53
CA GLU A 438 -14.16 -26.75 -6.23
C GLU A 438 -12.78 -27.22 -5.73
N LYS A 439 -11.82 -27.46 -6.63
CA LYS A 439 -10.45 -27.81 -6.25
C LYS A 439 -9.77 -26.59 -5.60
N VAL A 440 -9.99 -25.38 -6.14
CA VAL A 440 -9.47 -24.15 -5.54
C VAL A 440 -10.12 -23.88 -4.19
N ASP A 441 -11.44 -24.04 -4.08
CA ASP A 441 -12.15 -23.92 -2.79
C ASP A 441 -11.57 -24.88 -1.74
N THR A 442 -11.26 -26.13 -2.14
CA THR A 442 -10.66 -27.14 -1.26
C THR A 442 -9.25 -26.73 -0.82
N LEU A 443 -8.40 -26.30 -1.76
CA LEU A 443 -7.04 -25.86 -1.47
C LEU A 443 -7.01 -24.63 -0.56
N VAL A 444 -7.89 -23.65 -0.79
CA VAL A 444 -8.01 -22.45 0.06
C VAL A 444 -8.45 -22.82 1.48
N LYS A 445 -9.40 -23.75 1.60
CA LYS A 445 -9.84 -24.26 2.92
C LYS A 445 -8.70 -24.98 3.64
N GLU A 446 -7.98 -25.86 2.94
CA GLU A 446 -6.83 -26.60 3.49
C GLU A 446 -5.71 -25.65 3.92
N ALA A 447 -5.36 -24.67 3.08
CA ALA A 447 -4.36 -23.65 3.44
C ALA A 447 -4.76 -22.88 4.69
N GLY A 448 -6.04 -22.51 4.82
CA GLY A 448 -6.58 -21.80 5.98
C GLY A 448 -6.51 -22.60 7.31
N SER A 449 -6.34 -23.92 7.25
CA SER A 449 -6.23 -24.83 8.40
C SER A 449 -4.84 -25.47 8.56
N THR A 450 -3.86 -25.09 7.75
CA THR A 450 -2.50 -25.64 7.77
C THR A 450 -1.58 -24.75 8.62
N ALA A 451 -1.14 -25.24 9.77
CA ALA A 451 -0.27 -24.50 10.69
C ALA A 451 1.18 -24.37 10.19
N ASP A 452 1.69 -25.37 9.48
CA ASP A 452 3.05 -25.39 8.92
C ASP A 452 3.17 -24.40 7.75
N PRO A 453 3.97 -23.31 7.86
CA PRO A 453 4.09 -22.31 6.79
C PRO A 453 4.56 -22.89 5.47
N ALA A 454 5.54 -23.82 5.47
CA ALA A 454 6.07 -24.39 4.23
C ALA A 454 5.01 -25.19 3.47
N LYS A 455 4.20 -25.98 4.19
CA LYS A 455 3.08 -26.72 3.59
C LYS A 455 1.99 -25.77 3.11
N ARG A 456 1.70 -24.73 3.86
CA ARG A 456 0.70 -23.71 3.50
C ARG A 456 1.13 -22.96 2.25
N HIS A 457 2.40 -22.55 2.14
CA HIS A 457 2.94 -21.90 0.95
C HIS A 457 2.87 -22.82 -0.28
N ALA A 458 3.12 -24.11 -0.11
CA ALA A 458 2.96 -25.07 -1.21
C ALA A 458 1.50 -25.17 -1.70
N LEU A 459 0.52 -25.02 -0.80
CA LEU A 459 -0.91 -24.95 -1.19
C LEU A 459 -1.22 -23.66 -1.95
N TYR A 460 -0.69 -22.50 -1.55
CA TYR A 460 -0.83 -21.26 -2.31
C TYR A 460 -0.24 -21.39 -3.72
N GLY A 461 0.91 -22.05 -3.86
CA GLY A 461 1.50 -22.35 -5.16
C GLY A 461 0.60 -23.24 -6.03
N GLN A 462 -0.06 -24.25 -5.45
CA GLN A 462 -1.02 -25.09 -6.18
C GLN A 462 -2.25 -24.29 -6.62
N ILE A 463 -2.73 -23.35 -5.77
CA ILE A 463 -3.83 -22.45 -6.13
C ILE A 463 -3.40 -21.57 -7.32
N ALA A 464 -2.23 -20.93 -7.26
CA ALA A 464 -1.73 -20.08 -8.34
C ALA A 464 -1.65 -20.84 -9.68
N ASN A 465 -1.13 -22.07 -9.68
CA ASN A 465 -1.06 -22.93 -10.84
C ASN A 465 -2.45 -23.31 -11.39
N GLN A 466 -3.44 -23.54 -10.51
CA GLN A 466 -4.79 -23.84 -10.94
C GLN A 466 -5.48 -22.61 -11.56
N LEU A 467 -5.32 -21.43 -10.95
CA LEU A 467 -5.84 -20.16 -11.48
C LEU A 467 -5.26 -19.86 -12.87
N ALA A 468 -3.95 -20.06 -13.06
CA ALA A 468 -3.30 -19.91 -14.35
C ALA A 468 -3.77 -20.92 -15.39
N THR A 469 -3.97 -22.19 -15.01
CA THR A 469 -4.50 -23.25 -15.89
C THR A 469 -5.88 -22.92 -16.40
N ASP A 470 -6.73 -22.42 -15.53
CA ASP A 470 -8.14 -22.11 -15.82
C ASP A 470 -8.31 -20.71 -16.44
N VAL A 471 -7.24 -19.92 -16.51
CA VAL A 471 -7.30 -18.49 -16.86
C VAL A 471 -8.44 -17.82 -16.09
N ALA A 472 -8.38 -17.92 -14.74
CA ALA A 472 -9.37 -17.32 -13.85
C ALA A 472 -9.45 -15.80 -14.05
N PHE A 473 -8.30 -15.19 -14.30
CA PHE A 473 -8.11 -13.84 -14.82
C PHE A 473 -6.87 -13.84 -15.73
N VAL A 474 -6.66 -12.80 -16.53
CA VAL A 474 -5.44 -12.62 -17.33
C VAL A 474 -4.49 -11.73 -16.57
N PRO A 475 -3.41 -12.27 -15.94
CA PRO A 475 -2.41 -11.46 -15.26
C PRO A 475 -1.65 -10.62 -16.29
N LEU A 476 -1.44 -9.35 -16.00
CA LEU A 476 -0.77 -8.41 -16.90
C LEU A 476 0.59 -7.99 -16.34
N VAL A 477 0.61 -7.32 -15.20
CA VAL A 477 1.83 -6.84 -14.58
C VAL A 477 1.80 -6.96 -13.05
N HIS A 478 2.98 -7.17 -12.47
CA HIS A 478 3.24 -6.92 -11.06
C HIS A 478 3.79 -5.51 -10.91
N GLU A 479 3.19 -4.73 -10.03
CA GLU A 479 3.52 -3.33 -9.82
C GLU A 479 4.72 -3.16 -8.89
N SER A 480 5.41 -2.03 -9.00
CA SER A 480 6.45 -1.61 -8.07
C SER A 480 6.18 -0.20 -7.56
N LEU A 481 6.47 0.01 -6.29
CA LEU A 481 6.57 1.33 -5.70
C LEU A 481 7.88 1.97 -6.15
N THR A 482 7.84 3.20 -6.62
CA THR A 482 9.06 3.97 -6.90
C THR A 482 9.19 5.14 -5.93
N MET A 483 10.34 5.24 -5.29
CA MET A 483 10.76 6.39 -4.49
C MET A 483 11.97 7.07 -5.14
N GLY A 484 11.95 8.40 -5.19
CA GLY A 484 13.15 9.19 -5.47
C GLY A 484 13.87 9.51 -4.15
N VAL A 485 15.13 9.19 -4.04
CA VAL A 485 15.92 9.28 -2.81
C VAL A 485 17.19 10.05 -3.08
N ALA A 486 17.45 11.14 -2.34
CA ALA A 486 18.70 11.87 -2.41
C ALA A 486 19.85 11.02 -1.84
N ASP A 487 21.05 11.13 -2.44
CA ASP A 487 22.22 10.32 -2.07
C ASP A 487 22.68 10.51 -0.62
N SER A 488 22.27 11.62 0.01
CA SER A 488 22.53 11.85 1.45
C SER A 488 21.71 10.94 2.36
N VAL A 489 20.64 10.29 1.88
CA VAL A 489 19.78 9.41 2.69
C VAL A 489 20.32 8.00 2.67
N GLN A 490 20.52 7.44 3.86
CA GLN A 490 21.01 6.06 4.02
C GLN A 490 20.02 5.24 4.85
N ASN A 491 19.98 3.93 4.58
CA ASN A 491 19.12 2.97 5.27
C ASN A 491 17.63 3.34 5.23
N LEU A 492 17.17 3.94 4.12
CA LEU A 492 15.74 4.08 3.88
C LEU A 492 15.16 2.67 3.66
N PRO A 493 14.10 2.27 4.39
CA PRO A 493 13.57 0.92 4.25
C PRO A 493 12.93 0.70 2.89
N THR A 494 13.04 -0.54 2.37
CA THR A 494 12.20 -1.07 1.31
C THR A 494 11.12 -1.93 1.95
N ASP A 495 9.87 -1.50 1.89
CA ASP A 495 8.75 -2.22 2.50
C ASP A 495 7.67 -2.51 1.46
N PRO A 496 7.58 -3.77 0.97
CA PRO A 496 6.53 -4.17 0.03
C PRO A 496 5.11 -3.99 0.57
N LEU A 497 4.94 -3.97 1.88
CA LEU A 497 3.63 -3.76 2.52
C LEU A 497 3.30 -2.28 2.70
N GLU A 498 4.22 -1.37 2.32
CA GLU A 498 4.06 0.08 2.37
C GLU A 498 3.76 0.64 3.78
N ARG A 499 4.16 -0.08 4.83
CA ARG A 499 3.87 0.25 6.24
C ARG A 499 4.95 1.10 6.90
N THR A 500 6.13 1.22 6.27
CA THR A 500 7.33 1.81 6.88
C THR A 500 8.03 2.77 5.92
N LEU A 501 8.25 4.02 6.33
CA LEU A 501 9.14 4.98 5.65
C LEU A 501 10.35 5.34 6.49
N LEU A 502 10.24 5.23 7.81
CA LEU A 502 11.29 5.57 8.77
C LEU A 502 11.51 4.42 9.75
N THR A 503 12.77 4.09 9.98
CA THR A 503 13.22 3.16 11.02
C THR A 503 14.27 3.81 11.90
N LYS A 504 14.61 3.17 13.03
CA LYS A 504 15.70 3.63 13.90
C LYS A 504 17.06 3.74 13.20
N ASP A 505 17.25 2.97 12.10
CA ASP A 505 18.50 2.87 11.35
C ASP A 505 18.58 3.86 10.17
N THR A 506 17.48 4.56 9.83
CA THR A 506 17.46 5.61 8.81
C THR A 506 18.32 6.79 9.25
N LYS A 507 19.19 7.28 8.37
CA LYS A 507 20.11 8.39 8.69
C LYS A 507 20.45 9.25 7.47
N LEU A 508 21.04 10.40 7.73
CA LEU A 508 21.69 11.26 6.74
C LEU A 508 23.21 11.10 6.83
N SER A 509 23.89 11.15 5.65
CA SER A 509 25.37 11.10 5.54
C SER A 509 25.98 12.45 5.91
#